data_5cc3c37364d85645147c85acec567286
#
_entry.id   5cc3c37364d85645147c85acec567286
#
_cell.length_a   1.000
_cell.length_b   1.000
_cell.length_c   1.000
_cell.angle_alpha   90.00
_cell.angle_beta   90.00
_cell.angle_gamma   90.00
#
_symmetry.space_group_name_H-M   'P 1'
#
loop_
_entity.id
_entity.type
_entity.pdbx_description
1 polymer ?
#
loop_
_entity_poly.entity_id
_entity_poly.type
_entity_poly.pdbx_seq_one_letter_code
_entity_poly.pdbx_strand_id
1 'polypeptide(L)'
;MARLILLNKPFNVLCQFTDKEGRPTLADFVTTPGVYPAGRLDYDSEGLVLLTDSGPLQARIADPQHKMTKTYWVQVEGRPDDSEIDALRSGVTLKDGPTRPAKVAIIEPPNVWERNPPIRYRENDVTTWLQIEISEGRNRQVRRM
;
A
#
# COMPACT_ATOMS: atom_id res chain seq x y z
N MET A 1 -6.61 -27.17 -6.65
CA MET A 1 -5.81 -26.48 -5.62
C MET A 1 -5.70 -25.00 -5.97
N ALA A 2 -5.97 -24.13 -5.02
CA ALA A 2 -5.86 -22.68 -5.23
C ALA A 2 -4.41 -22.26 -5.45
N ARG A 3 -4.21 -21.35 -6.40
CA ARG A 3 -2.90 -20.71 -6.62
C ARG A 3 -2.84 -19.39 -5.88
N LEU A 4 -1.69 -19.08 -5.33
CA LEU A 4 -1.42 -17.79 -4.72
C LEU A 4 -0.10 -17.26 -5.26
N ILE A 5 -0.15 -16.07 -5.85
CA ILE A 5 1.02 -15.40 -6.39
C ILE A 5 1.30 -14.15 -5.57
N LEU A 6 2.54 -13.97 -5.21
CA LEU A 6 3.03 -12.80 -4.50
C LEU A 6 3.81 -11.94 -5.50
N LEU A 7 3.34 -10.73 -5.72
CA LEU A 7 4.01 -9.77 -6.59
C LEU A 7 4.44 -8.56 -5.78
N ASN A 8 5.70 -8.18 -5.90
CA ASN A 8 6.15 -6.86 -5.45
C ASN A 8 5.90 -5.88 -6.60
N LYS A 9 4.73 -5.22 -6.57
CA LYS A 9 4.29 -4.34 -7.64
C LYS A 9 5.16 -3.09 -7.71
N PRO A 10 5.73 -2.78 -8.88
CA PRO A 10 6.49 -1.54 -9.05
C PRO A 10 5.61 -0.28 -9.02
N PHE A 11 6.27 0.84 -8.84
CA PHE A 11 5.67 2.17 -8.96
C PHE A 11 5.20 2.41 -10.40
N ASN A 12 4.10 3.11 -10.57
CA ASN A 12 3.48 3.44 -11.86
C ASN A 12 3.08 2.20 -12.68
N VAL A 13 2.52 1.21 -11.98
CA VAL A 13 1.90 0.04 -12.57
C VAL A 13 0.46 -0.07 -12.06
N LEU A 14 -0.49 -0.20 -12.98
CA LEU A 14 -1.89 -0.38 -12.63
C LEU A 14 -2.13 -1.76 -12.03
N CYS A 15 -2.90 -1.82 -10.96
CA CYS A 15 -3.25 -3.06 -10.28
C CYS A 15 -4.44 -3.76 -10.98
N GLN A 16 -4.27 -3.99 -12.26
CA GLN A 16 -5.24 -4.64 -13.14
C GLN A 16 -4.51 -5.17 -14.37
N PHE A 17 -5.18 -5.95 -15.21
CA PHE A 17 -4.55 -6.63 -16.34
C PHE A 17 -4.69 -5.91 -17.67
N THR A 18 -5.53 -4.88 -17.75
CA THR A 18 -5.77 -4.16 -19.00
C THR A 18 -5.76 -2.65 -18.77
N ASP A 19 -5.39 -1.91 -19.81
CA ASP A 19 -5.48 -0.45 -19.80
C ASP A 19 -5.64 0.07 -21.23
N LYS A 20 -6.64 0.91 -21.44
CA LYS A 20 -6.92 1.51 -22.76
C LYS A 20 -5.87 2.53 -23.19
N GLU A 21 -5.17 3.12 -22.22
CA GLU A 21 -4.16 4.15 -22.48
C GLU A 21 -2.75 3.57 -22.61
N GLY A 22 -2.59 2.26 -22.51
CA GLY A 22 -1.32 1.58 -22.67
C GLY A 22 -0.34 1.73 -21.52
N ARG A 23 -0.81 2.13 -20.34
CA ARG A 23 0.05 2.19 -19.15
C ARG A 23 0.44 0.79 -18.70
N PRO A 24 1.60 0.63 -18.03
CA PRO A 24 1.98 -0.66 -17.49
C PRO A 24 0.92 -1.24 -16.54
N THR A 25 0.68 -2.53 -16.64
CA THR A 25 -0.30 -3.26 -15.84
C THR A 25 0.30 -4.51 -15.23
N LEU A 26 -0.47 -5.23 -14.43
CA LEU A 26 -0.06 -6.52 -13.88
C LEU A 26 0.27 -7.55 -14.96
N ALA A 27 -0.30 -7.41 -16.17
CA ALA A 27 -0.01 -8.32 -17.27
C ALA A 27 1.46 -8.30 -17.70
N ASP A 28 2.16 -7.20 -17.47
CA ASP A 28 3.58 -7.09 -17.78
C ASP A 28 4.47 -7.90 -16.83
N PHE A 29 3.95 -8.33 -15.69
CA PHE A 29 4.70 -9.01 -14.65
C PHE A 29 4.15 -10.39 -14.30
N VAL A 30 2.85 -10.61 -14.46
CA VAL A 30 2.18 -11.87 -14.11
C VAL A 30 1.59 -12.49 -15.36
N THR A 31 2.12 -13.64 -15.76
CA THR A 31 1.72 -14.34 -16.96
C THR A 31 0.81 -15.53 -16.67
N THR A 32 0.61 -15.91 -15.42
CA THR A 32 -0.27 -17.00 -15.01
C THR A 32 -1.71 -16.63 -15.32
N PRO A 33 -2.44 -17.44 -16.15
CA PRO A 33 -3.82 -17.14 -16.47
C PRO A 33 -4.77 -17.42 -15.30
N GLY A 34 -5.89 -16.72 -15.27
CA GLY A 34 -6.98 -17.00 -14.34
C GLY A 34 -6.79 -16.51 -12.92
N VAL A 35 -5.72 -15.75 -12.64
CA VAL A 35 -5.50 -15.16 -11.32
C VAL A 35 -5.91 -13.69 -11.32
N TYR A 36 -6.40 -13.22 -10.17
CA TYR A 36 -6.86 -11.85 -9.99
C TYR A 36 -6.34 -11.30 -8.67
N PRO A 37 -6.10 -9.99 -8.58
CA PRO A 37 -5.60 -9.40 -7.35
C PRO A 37 -6.64 -9.51 -6.22
N ALA A 38 -6.15 -9.89 -5.04
CA ALA A 38 -6.90 -9.88 -3.80
C ALA A 38 -6.54 -8.60 -3.05
N GLY A 39 -7.40 -7.59 -3.18
CA GLY A 39 -7.06 -6.23 -2.79
C GLY A 39 -6.29 -5.52 -3.89
N ARG A 40 -6.06 -4.23 -3.70
CA ARG A 40 -5.43 -3.38 -4.71
C ARG A 40 -4.44 -2.44 -4.07
N LEU A 41 -3.34 -2.19 -4.79
CA LEU A 41 -2.47 -1.05 -4.54
C LEU A 41 -2.73 0.01 -5.60
N ASP A 42 -2.59 1.27 -5.22
CA ASP A 42 -2.71 2.38 -6.14
C ASP A 42 -1.63 2.31 -7.23
N TYR A 43 -1.89 2.96 -8.36
CA TYR A 43 -0.94 3.08 -9.46
C TYR A 43 0.44 3.55 -8.98
N ASP A 44 0.44 4.54 -8.11
CA ASP A 44 1.64 5.19 -7.57
C ASP A 44 2.07 4.63 -6.20
N SER A 45 1.68 3.41 -5.89
CA SER A 45 2.16 2.67 -4.71
C SER A 45 2.96 1.45 -5.14
N GLU A 46 3.94 1.09 -4.32
CA GLU A 46 4.78 -0.09 -4.52
C GLU A 46 4.52 -1.10 -3.41
N GLY A 47 4.69 -2.37 -3.70
CA GLY A 47 4.71 -3.39 -2.68
C GLY A 47 3.87 -4.62 -3.01
N LEU A 48 3.55 -5.35 -1.95
CA LEU A 48 2.94 -6.67 -2.06
C LEU A 48 1.51 -6.60 -2.61
N VAL A 49 1.30 -7.30 -3.70
CA VAL A 49 -0.01 -7.63 -4.24
C VAL A 49 -0.16 -9.14 -4.24
N LEU A 50 -1.24 -9.63 -3.68
CA LEU A 50 -1.58 -11.06 -3.69
C LEU A 50 -2.55 -11.32 -4.83
N LEU A 51 -2.26 -12.34 -5.65
CA LEU A 51 -3.15 -12.74 -6.75
C LEU A 51 -3.52 -14.21 -6.57
N THR A 52 -4.77 -14.53 -6.84
CA THR A 52 -5.26 -15.91 -6.69
C THR A 52 -6.35 -16.22 -7.71
N ASP A 53 -6.51 -17.49 -8.02
CA ASP A 53 -7.62 -18.01 -8.81
C ASP A 53 -8.80 -18.46 -7.94
N SER A 54 -8.68 -18.36 -6.61
CA SER A 54 -9.72 -18.75 -5.65
C SER A 54 -10.54 -17.55 -5.21
N GLY A 55 -11.84 -17.53 -5.58
CA GLY A 55 -12.78 -16.52 -5.13
C GLY A 55 -12.91 -16.45 -3.61
N PRO A 56 -13.07 -17.58 -2.89
CA PRO A 56 -13.11 -17.57 -1.44
C PRO A 56 -11.84 -17.00 -0.78
N LEU A 57 -10.67 -17.34 -1.30
CA LEU A 57 -9.41 -16.81 -0.77
C LEU A 57 -9.29 -15.30 -1.06
N GLN A 58 -9.66 -14.88 -2.26
CA GLN A 58 -9.69 -13.45 -2.61
C GLN A 58 -10.57 -12.66 -1.64
N ALA A 59 -11.75 -13.17 -1.34
CA ALA A 59 -12.68 -12.52 -0.42
C ALA A 59 -12.09 -12.43 0.99
N ARG A 60 -11.45 -13.49 1.49
CA ARG A 60 -10.84 -13.48 2.82
C ARG A 60 -9.72 -12.45 2.95
N ILE A 61 -8.97 -12.23 1.89
CA ILE A 61 -7.87 -11.26 1.88
C ILE A 61 -8.40 -9.84 1.71
N ALA A 62 -9.33 -9.63 0.78
CA ALA A 62 -9.74 -8.31 0.32
C ALA A 62 -10.96 -7.74 1.05
N ASP A 63 -11.83 -8.59 1.62
CA ASP A 63 -13.07 -8.15 2.23
C ASP A 63 -12.79 -7.37 3.53
N PRO A 64 -13.26 -6.11 3.64
CA PRO A 64 -13.09 -5.33 4.87
C PRO A 64 -13.67 -5.98 6.12
N GLN A 65 -14.66 -6.86 5.98
CA GLN A 65 -15.25 -7.58 7.11
C GLN A 65 -14.27 -8.53 7.79
N HIS A 66 -13.28 -9.03 7.07
CA HIS A 66 -12.25 -9.91 7.63
C HIS A 66 -11.14 -9.13 8.36
N LYS A 67 -11.10 -7.82 8.25
CA LYS A 67 -10.21 -6.92 8.99
C LYS A 67 -8.74 -7.35 8.98
N MET A 68 -8.28 -7.85 7.84
CA MET A 68 -6.88 -8.24 7.72
C MET A 68 -5.98 -7.03 7.92
N THR A 69 -5.01 -7.14 8.81
CA THR A 69 -4.04 -6.08 9.07
C THR A 69 -3.13 -5.89 7.86
N LYS A 70 -2.93 -4.63 7.49
CA LYS A 70 -2.01 -4.23 6.42
C LYS A 70 -0.92 -3.36 7.00
N THR A 71 0.31 -3.66 6.66
CA THR A 71 1.48 -2.90 7.10
C THR A 71 2.04 -2.10 5.94
N TYR A 72 2.25 -0.81 6.16
CA TYR A 72 2.83 0.11 5.19
C TYR A 72 4.11 0.70 5.72
N TRP A 73 5.11 0.78 4.86
CA TRP A 73 6.30 1.60 5.10
C TRP A 73 6.14 2.86 4.29
N VAL A 74 6.11 3.99 4.98
CA VAL A 74 5.88 5.28 4.33
C VAL A 74 7.03 6.22 4.62
N GLN A 75 7.48 6.91 3.58
CA GLN A 75 8.48 7.95 3.70
C GLN A 75 7.74 9.29 3.70
N VAL A 76 7.91 10.05 4.76
CA VAL A 76 7.26 11.35 4.93
C VAL A 76 8.28 12.46 5.01
N GLU A 77 7.87 13.64 4.58
CA GLU A 77 8.70 14.84 4.70
C GLU A 77 8.79 15.28 6.17
N GLY A 78 9.96 15.77 6.57
CA GLY A 78 10.18 16.27 7.92
C GLY A 78 10.38 15.17 8.95
N ARG A 79 10.25 15.57 10.21
CA ARG A 79 10.35 14.68 11.37
C ARG A 79 9.09 14.84 12.21
N PRO A 80 8.13 13.90 12.11
CA PRO A 80 6.94 13.95 12.96
C PRO A 80 7.35 13.91 14.43
N ASP A 81 6.71 14.75 15.24
CA ASP A 81 6.90 14.73 16.69
C ASP A 81 6.01 13.68 17.35
N ASP A 82 6.19 13.48 18.65
CA ASP A 82 5.43 12.48 19.39
C ASP A 82 3.92 12.74 19.34
N SER A 83 3.49 14.00 19.35
CA SER A 83 2.07 14.32 19.29
C SER A 83 1.45 14.00 17.94
N GLU A 84 2.19 14.18 16.85
CA GLU A 84 1.75 13.84 15.51
C GLU A 84 1.66 12.31 15.35
N ILE A 85 2.66 11.58 15.85
CA ILE A 85 2.64 10.12 15.87
C ILE A 85 1.46 9.58 16.69
N ASP A 86 1.23 10.15 17.86
CA ASP A 86 0.11 9.74 18.73
C ASP A 86 -1.24 10.06 18.11
N ALA A 87 -1.35 11.15 17.35
CA ALA A 87 -2.56 11.47 16.61
C ALA A 87 -2.87 10.39 15.56
N LEU A 88 -1.87 9.91 14.83
CA LEU A 88 -2.05 8.81 13.88
C LEU A 88 -2.46 7.52 14.59
N ARG A 89 -1.90 7.24 15.75
CA ARG A 89 -2.24 6.05 16.53
C ARG A 89 -3.67 6.06 17.06
N SER A 90 -4.14 7.23 17.47
CA SER A 90 -5.50 7.40 18.01
C SER A 90 -6.57 7.45 16.93
N GLY A 91 -6.18 7.81 15.73
CA GLY A 91 -7.06 8.05 14.61
C GLY A 91 -7.15 9.53 14.26
N VAL A 92 -7.21 9.81 12.98
CA VAL A 92 -7.31 11.17 12.45
C VAL A 92 -8.61 11.32 11.65
N THR A 93 -9.11 12.55 11.55
CA THR A 93 -10.32 12.81 10.77
C THR A 93 -9.95 13.14 9.34
N LEU A 94 -10.36 12.28 8.42
CA LEU A 94 -10.27 12.50 6.99
C LEU A 94 -11.57 13.15 6.48
N LYS A 95 -11.57 13.57 5.22
CA LYS A 95 -12.76 14.16 4.59
C LYS A 95 -14.00 13.29 4.72
N ASP A 96 -13.84 11.98 4.65
CA ASP A 96 -14.91 10.98 4.69
C ASP A 96 -15.07 10.32 6.07
N GLY A 97 -14.54 10.93 7.11
CA GLY A 97 -14.72 10.51 8.50
C GLY A 97 -13.43 10.10 9.20
N PRO A 98 -13.54 9.80 10.51
CA PRO A 98 -12.38 9.44 11.31
C PRO A 98 -11.81 8.07 10.91
N THR A 99 -10.49 7.93 11.04
CA THR A 99 -9.83 6.64 10.90
C THR A 99 -9.88 5.86 12.21
N ARG A 100 -9.78 4.54 12.12
CA ARG A 100 -9.62 3.69 13.31
C ARG A 100 -8.21 3.87 13.89
N PRO A 101 -8.01 3.49 15.15
CA PRO A 101 -6.68 3.45 15.73
C PRO A 101 -5.73 2.61 14.87
N ALA A 102 -4.49 3.04 14.78
CA ALA A 102 -3.45 2.39 14.00
C ALA A 102 -2.21 2.15 14.86
N LYS A 103 -1.39 1.19 14.47
CA LYS A 103 -0.05 1.05 15.05
C LYS A 103 0.91 1.86 14.20
N VAL A 104 1.68 2.75 14.81
CA VAL A 104 2.61 3.62 14.13
C VAL A 104 3.94 3.63 14.86
N ALA A 105 5.02 3.46 14.12
CA ALA A 105 6.36 3.54 14.66
C ALA A 105 7.29 4.22 13.66
N ILE A 106 8.27 4.97 14.17
CA ILE A 106 9.37 5.46 13.37
C ILE A 106 10.33 4.28 13.18
N ILE A 107 10.76 4.05 11.95
CA ILE A 107 11.69 2.98 11.62
C ILE A 107 12.93 3.53 10.94
N GLU A 108 14.02 2.76 10.99
CA GLU A 108 15.19 3.02 10.15
C GLU A 108 14.80 2.89 8.67
N PRO A 109 15.48 3.62 7.76
CA PRO A 109 15.21 3.46 6.33
C PRO A 109 15.29 1.97 5.95
N PRO A 110 14.19 1.40 5.41
CA PRO A 110 14.18 -0.03 5.09
C PRO A 110 15.03 -0.35 3.87
N ASN A 111 15.53 -1.57 3.82
CA ASN A 111 16.24 -2.07 2.65
C ASN A 111 15.23 -2.50 1.59
N VAL A 112 14.80 -1.55 0.77
CA VAL A 112 13.88 -1.78 -0.34
C VAL A 112 14.55 -1.37 -1.64
N TRP A 113 14.05 -1.87 -2.78
CA TRP A 113 14.58 -1.45 -4.07
C TRP A 113 14.37 0.05 -4.30
N GLU A 114 15.19 0.65 -5.15
CA GLU A 114 14.98 2.03 -5.55
C GLU A 114 13.72 2.16 -6.40
N ARG A 115 12.94 3.18 -6.10
CA ARG A 115 11.76 3.51 -6.92
C ARG A 115 12.22 4.03 -8.28
N ASN A 116 11.55 3.59 -9.34
CA ASN A 116 11.79 4.08 -10.69
C ASN A 116 10.48 4.64 -11.27
N PRO A 117 10.38 5.95 -11.55
CA PRO A 117 11.38 6.99 -11.33
C PRO A 117 11.60 7.27 -9.83
N PRO A 118 12.78 7.75 -9.45
CA PRO A 118 13.08 7.99 -8.03
C PRO A 118 12.20 9.11 -7.46
N ILE A 119 12.10 9.12 -6.14
CA ILE A 119 11.43 10.21 -5.45
C ILE A 119 12.20 11.52 -5.72
N ARG A 120 11.46 12.63 -5.74
CA ARG A 120 12.09 13.94 -5.94
C ARG A 120 13.02 14.26 -4.78
N TYR A 121 14.30 14.40 -5.09
CA TYR A 121 15.31 14.79 -4.13
C TYR A 121 15.36 16.33 -4.01
N ARG A 122 15.38 16.81 -2.78
CA ARG A 122 15.67 18.23 -2.46
C ARG A 122 16.81 18.26 -1.46
N GLU A 123 17.81 19.08 -1.72
CA GLU A 123 19.07 19.08 -0.99
C GLU A 123 18.92 19.24 0.52
N ASN A 124 17.93 20.01 0.97
CA ASN A 124 17.71 20.30 2.38
C ASN A 124 16.52 19.54 2.98
N ASP A 125 15.95 18.60 2.25
CA ASP A 125 14.78 17.87 2.75
C ASP A 125 15.20 16.77 3.71
N VAL A 126 14.62 16.82 4.90
CA VAL A 126 14.67 15.72 5.86
C VAL A 126 13.46 14.84 5.63
N THR A 127 13.66 13.56 5.59
CA THR A 127 12.57 12.58 5.51
C THR A 127 12.66 11.59 6.66
N THR A 128 11.51 11.03 7.02
CA THR A 128 11.40 10.02 8.07
C THR A 128 10.60 8.84 7.54
N TRP A 129 11.04 7.63 7.87
CA TRP A 129 10.30 6.42 7.55
C TRP A 129 9.43 6.01 8.71
N LEU A 130 8.17 5.72 8.42
CA LEU A 130 7.20 5.23 9.38
C LEU A 130 6.70 3.85 8.96
N GLN A 131 6.43 3.01 9.96
CA GLN A 131 5.64 1.79 9.76
C GLN A 131 4.25 2.03 10.31
N ILE A 132 3.24 1.86 9.47
CA ILE A 132 1.84 2.05 9.83
C ILE A 132 1.09 0.75 9.58
N GLU A 133 0.44 0.23 10.62
CA GLU A 133 -0.42 -0.95 10.52
C GLU A 133 -1.87 -0.54 10.72
N ILE A 134 -2.72 -0.86 9.75
CA ILE A 134 -4.16 -0.58 9.78
C ILE A 134 -4.94 -1.85 9.47
N SER A 135 -6.17 -1.92 9.98
CA SER A 135 -7.10 -3.03 9.72
C SER A 135 -8.33 -2.61 8.92
N GLU A 136 -8.25 -1.47 8.26
CA GLU A 136 -9.27 -0.97 7.35
C GLU A 136 -8.63 -0.65 6.00
N GLY A 137 -9.42 -0.39 4.97
CA GLY A 137 -8.89 -0.14 3.64
C GLY A 137 -9.72 0.86 2.88
N ARG A 138 -9.73 2.12 3.34
CA ARG A 138 -10.43 3.20 2.65
C ARG A 138 -9.57 3.70 1.50
N ASN A 139 -10.21 4.28 0.49
CA ASN A 139 -9.52 4.76 -0.71
C ASN A 139 -8.37 5.70 -0.36
N ARG A 140 -7.16 5.33 -0.77
CA ARG A 140 -5.91 6.08 -0.56
C ARG A 140 -5.71 6.51 0.90
N GLN A 141 -6.13 5.68 1.84
CA GLN A 141 -6.20 6.05 3.26
C GLN A 141 -4.87 6.49 3.83
N VAL A 142 -3.81 5.70 3.66
CA VAL A 142 -2.51 6.01 4.26
C VAL A 142 -1.96 7.33 3.71
N ARG A 143 -2.20 7.64 2.44
CA ARG A 143 -1.77 8.91 1.84
C ARG A 143 -2.50 10.11 2.43
N ARG A 144 -3.74 9.90 2.87
CA ARG A 144 -4.57 10.98 3.43
C ARG A 144 -4.37 11.16 4.94
N MET A 145 -3.79 10.17 5.59
CA MET A 145 -3.49 10.24 7.01
C MET A 145 -2.29 11.14 7.27
#